data_75a365fcf86c529ee19291b905fbb35a
#
_entry.id   75a365fcf86c529ee19291b905fbb35a
#
_cell.length_a   1.000
_cell.length_b   1.000
_cell.length_c   1.000
_cell.angle_alpha   90.00
_cell.angle_beta   90.00
_cell.angle_gamma   90.00
#
_symmetry.space_group_name_H-M   'P 1'
#
loop_
_entity.id
_entity.type
_entity.pdbx_description
1 polymer ?
#
loop_
_entity_poly.entity_id
_entity_poly.type
_entity_poly.pdbx_seq_one_letter_code
_entity_poly.pdbx_strand_id
1 'polypeptide(L)'
;MEDNLKGRINRDALFSSETEDYRMPMEPDADDDVLLRMRTAKGNVDHVYYVEDKAEVEMTKAKSDELFDYYEYEITVGTDQVLYHFKVVSEQDVCLYNRLGPTQDGQPCFDFKITPGFHTPEWAKGAVMYQIFVDRFCNGDESNDVESYEYVYIGRPVQRVTEWDRYPAAMDVGYFYGGDLQGIWDKLDYIKKLGVEAIYLNPVFVSPSNHKYDCQDYEHIDPHFGRIVKDGGTLVDKNGTDNRQAERYVTRAAARENLEASDALFAELVEEIHRRGMKVILDG
;
A
#
# COMPACT_ATOMS: atom_id res chain seq x y z
N MET A 1 34.81 27.09 -13.61
CA MET A 1 33.86 26.10 -13.04
C MET A 1 33.25 25.18 -14.10
N GLU A 2 33.29 25.56 -15.38
CA GLU A 2 32.76 24.75 -16.51
C GLU A 2 33.65 23.56 -16.93
N ASP A 3 34.96 23.62 -16.72
CA ASP A 3 35.90 22.54 -17.11
C ASP A 3 35.83 21.27 -16.24
N ASN A 4 35.20 21.32 -15.05
CA ASN A 4 35.14 20.17 -14.15
C ASN A 4 33.96 19.21 -14.41
N LEU A 5 33.10 19.51 -15.40
CA LEU A 5 31.93 18.71 -15.75
C LEU A 5 32.10 17.95 -17.09
N LYS A 6 33.18 18.20 -17.82
CA LYS A 6 33.44 17.56 -19.10
C LYS A 6 33.73 16.07 -18.88
N GLY A 7 32.94 15.19 -19.49
CA GLY A 7 33.06 13.72 -19.35
C GLY A 7 32.36 13.14 -18.10
N ARG A 8 31.65 13.95 -17.28
CA ARG A 8 30.81 13.43 -16.20
C ARG A 8 29.37 13.32 -16.62
N ILE A 9 28.70 12.26 -16.18
CA ILE A 9 27.30 12.03 -16.44
C ILE A 9 26.43 12.99 -15.62
N ASN A 10 25.53 13.72 -16.26
CA ASN A 10 24.51 14.50 -15.58
C ASN A 10 23.41 13.56 -15.05
N ARG A 11 23.54 13.15 -13.79
CA ARG A 11 22.66 12.17 -13.16
C ARG A 11 21.22 12.66 -13.02
N ASP A 12 21.00 13.97 -12.87
CA ASP A 12 19.65 14.55 -12.76
C ASP A 12 18.86 14.47 -14.07
N ALA A 13 19.54 14.31 -15.20
CA ALA A 13 18.92 14.17 -16.51
C ALA A 13 18.62 12.70 -16.87
N LEU A 14 19.21 11.74 -16.16
CA LEU A 14 18.95 10.31 -16.37
C LEU A 14 17.52 10.00 -15.95
N PHE A 15 16.79 9.29 -16.81
CA PHE A 15 15.44 8.86 -16.45
C PHE A 15 15.00 7.67 -17.30
N SER A 16 14.40 6.70 -16.64
CA SER A 16 13.57 5.64 -17.19
C SER A 16 12.51 5.25 -16.16
N SER A 17 11.45 4.62 -16.59
CA SER A 17 10.38 4.14 -15.72
C SER A 17 9.67 2.94 -16.36
N GLU A 18 8.70 2.40 -15.64
CA GLU A 18 7.84 1.31 -16.11
C GLU A 18 6.53 1.81 -16.76
N THR A 19 6.46 3.11 -17.14
CA THR A 19 5.32 3.70 -17.83
C THR A 19 5.42 3.53 -19.35
N GLU A 20 4.32 3.71 -20.08
CA GLU A 20 4.24 3.59 -21.53
C GLU A 20 5.24 4.46 -22.30
N ASP A 21 5.67 5.60 -21.72
CA ASP A 21 6.70 6.44 -22.35
C ASP A 21 8.09 5.80 -22.39
N TYR A 22 8.34 4.82 -21.50
CA TYR A 22 9.66 4.20 -21.31
C TYR A 22 9.68 2.68 -21.44
N ARG A 23 8.53 2.01 -21.39
CA ARG A 23 8.36 0.57 -21.60
C ARG A 23 7.07 0.30 -22.38
N MET A 24 7.17 -0.25 -23.56
CA MET A 24 6.07 -0.44 -24.50
C MET A 24 6.06 -1.88 -25.06
N PRO A 25 5.04 -2.71 -24.79
CA PRO A 25 3.92 -2.45 -23.92
C PRO A 25 4.33 -2.43 -22.44
N MET A 26 3.54 -1.73 -21.60
CA MET A 26 3.79 -1.59 -20.16
C MET A 26 3.61 -2.91 -19.40
N GLU A 27 2.63 -3.71 -19.81
CA GLU A 27 2.26 -5.01 -19.24
C GLU A 27 2.24 -6.06 -20.36
N PRO A 28 3.43 -6.60 -20.78
CA PRO A 28 3.50 -7.53 -21.90
C PRO A 28 3.04 -8.94 -21.54
N ASP A 29 2.53 -9.64 -22.54
CA ASP A 29 2.37 -11.10 -22.51
C ASP A 29 3.69 -11.79 -22.89
N ALA A 30 3.73 -13.12 -22.69
CA ALA A 30 4.83 -13.93 -23.19
C ALA A 30 4.92 -13.85 -24.72
N ASP A 31 6.13 -13.82 -25.24
CA ASP A 31 6.49 -13.68 -26.66
C ASP A 31 6.24 -12.27 -27.26
N ASP A 32 5.83 -11.28 -26.43
CA ASP A 32 5.76 -9.89 -26.88
C ASP A 32 7.14 -9.26 -27.01
N ASP A 33 7.27 -8.38 -28.01
CA ASP A 33 8.44 -7.48 -28.14
C ASP A 33 8.19 -6.23 -27.27
N VAL A 34 9.14 -5.92 -26.41
CA VAL A 34 9.06 -4.81 -25.45
C VAL A 34 10.14 -3.79 -25.76
N LEU A 35 9.72 -2.59 -26.15
CA LEU A 35 10.64 -1.46 -26.34
C LEU A 35 10.96 -0.81 -24.99
N LEU A 36 12.23 -0.78 -24.63
CA LEU A 36 12.76 -0.13 -23.43
C LEU A 36 13.47 1.16 -23.80
N ARG A 37 13.25 2.22 -23.02
CA ARG A 37 13.81 3.54 -23.29
C ARG A 37 14.56 4.08 -22.07
N MET A 38 15.70 4.73 -22.33
CA MET A 38 16.48 5.47 -21.35
C MET A 38 16.73 6.87 -21.85
N ARG A 39 16.51 7.89 -21.01
CA ARG A 39 16.76 9.31 -21.29
C ARG A 39 18.06 9.76 -20.62
N THR A 40 18.84 10.57 -21.31
CA THR A 40 20.05 11.24 -20.81
C THR A 40 20.04 12.73 -21.14
N ALA A 41 20.94 13.52 -20.57
CA ALA A 41 21.16 14.88 -21.07
C ALA A 41 21.73 14.83 -22.49
N LYS A 42 21.36 15.79 -23.32
CA LYS A 42 21.78 15.86 -24.72
C LYS A 42 23.31 15.92 -24.86
N GLY A 43 23.87 14.99 -25.61
CA GLY A 43 25.31 14.93 -25.89
C GLY A 43 26.21 14.73 -24.67
N ASN A 44 25.66 14.19 -23.58
CA ASN A 44 26.37 14.08 -22.30
C ASN A 44 27.00 12.69 -22.05
N VAL A 45 26.56 11.67 -22.77
CA VAL A 45 27.01 10.28 -22.59
C VAL A 45 27.51 9.68 -23.88
N ASP A 46 28.44 8.75 -23.81
CA ASP A 46 29.01 8.06 -24.96
C ASP A 46 28.18 6.84 -25.30
N HIS A 47 27.83 6.02 -24.31
CA HIS A 47 27.12 4.76 -24.48
C HIS A 47 26.06 4.55 -23.40
N VAL A 48 24.97 3.91 -23.77
CA VAL A 48 23.92 3.40 -22.87
C VAL A 48 23.71 1.93 -23.13
N TYR A 49 23.70 1.11 -22.10
CA TYR A 49 23.50 -0.34 -22.20
C TYR A 49 22.25 -0.76 -21.43
N TYR A 50 21.51 -1.67 -22.02
CA TYR A 50 20.59 -2.56 -21.33
C TYR A 50 21.39 -3.66 -20.68
N VAL A 51 21.11 -3.97 -19.42
CA VAL A 51 21.81 -5.00 -18.65
C VAL A 51 20.80 -5.94 -18.02
N GLU A 52 20.89 -7.21 -18.35
CA GLU A 52 20.11 -8.31 -17.80
C GLU A 52 21.08 -9.40 -17.34
N ASP A 53 20.96 -9.87 -16.10
CA ASP A 53 21.93 -10.75 -15.44
C ASP A 53 23.36 -10.20 -15.55
N LYS A 54 24.13 -10.71 -16.51
CA LYS A 54 25.50 -10.28 -16.79
C LYS A 54 25.71 -9.87 -18.25
N ALA A 55 24.64 -9.93 -19.04
CA ALA A 55 24.68 -9.52 -20.43
C ALA A 55 24.48 -8.00 -20.53
N GLU A 56 25.36 -7.36 -21.29
CA GLU A 56 25.28 -5.93 -21.60
C GLU A 56 25.03 -5.79 -23.09
N VAL A 57 23.94 -5.10 -23.48
CA VAL A 57 23.65 -4.83 -24.89
C VAL A 57 23.54 -3.32 -25.08
N GLU A 58 24.32 -2.78 -26.04
CA GLU A 58 24.32 -1.35 -26.32
C GLU A 58 22.99 -0.93 -26.95
N MET A 59 22.40 0.12 -26.37
CA MET A 59 21.15 0.70 -26.83
C MET A 59 21.38 1.71 -27.95
N THR A 60 20.45 1.79 -28.88
CA THR A 60 20.51 2.74 -30.00
C THR A 60 19.93 4.08 -29.64
N LYS A 61 20.63 5.16 -29.97
CA LYS A 61 20.08 6.52 -29.86
C LYS A 61 18.98 6.72 -30.92
N ALA A 62 17.74 6.74 -30.45
CA ALA A 62 16.57 6.79 -31.33
C ALA A 62 16.04 8.22 -31.57
N LYS A 63 16.16 9.11 -30.57
CA LYS A 63 15.59 10.45 -30.62
C LYS A 63 16.44 11.44 -29.81
N SER A 64 16.41 12.70 -30.23
CA SER A 64 16.92 13.86 -29.46
C SER A 64 15.90 14.97 -29.49
N ASP A 65 15.77 15.72 -28.40
CA ASP A 65 15.06 16.99 -28.34
C ASP A 65 16.03 18.14 -27.98
N GLU A 66 15.53 19.24 -27.45
CA GLU A 66 16.37 20.40 -27.10
C GLU A 66 17.30 20.11 -25.92
N LEU A 67 16.86 19.28 -24.97
CA LEU A 67 17.52 19.04 -23.67
C LEU A 67 18.05 17.61 -23.52
N PHE A 68 17.44 16.64 -24.18
CA PHE A 68 17.65 15.22 -23.91
C PHE A 68 17.96 14.38 -25.16
N ASP A 69 18.69 13.31 -24.95
CA ASP A 69 18.85 12.18 -25.86
C ASP A 69 18.10 10.96 -25.30
N TYR A 70 17.46 10.19 -26.19
CA TYR A 70 16.70 8.99 -25.86
C TYR A 70 17.31 7.79 -26.54
N TYR A 71 17.62 6.75 -25.75
CA TYR A 71 18.18 5.50 -26.19
C TYR A 71 17.13 4.40 -26.06
N GLU A 72 17.05 3.54 -27.05
CA GLU A 72 16.06 2.47 -27.12
C GLU A 72 16.72 1.12 -27.41
N TYR A 73 16.13 0.08 -26.83
CA TYR A 73 16.44 -1.30 -27.10
C TYR A 73 15.16 -2.13 -27.00
N GLU A 74 14.98 -3.06 -27.93
CA GLU A 74 13.82 -3.94 -27.98
C GLU A 74 14.25 -5.34 -27.54
N ILE A 75 13.47 -5.93 -26.63
CA ILE A 75 13.65 -7.31 -26.17
C ILE A 75 12.37 -8.09 -26.45
N THR A 76 12.51 -9.40 -26.77
CA THR A 76 11.37 -10.33 -26.76
C THR A 76 11.32 -11.00 -25.41
N VAL A 77 10.22 -10.84 -24.66
CA VAL A 77 10.08 -11.44 -23.33
C VAL A 77 9.58 -12.88 -23.44
N GLY A 78 10.14 -13.79 -22.64
CA GLY A 78 9.66 -15.17 -22.51
C GLY A 78 8.56 -15.30 -21.47
N THR A 79 8.46 -16.49 -20.87
CA THR A 79 7.52 -16.76 -19.76
C THR A 79 8.07 -16.38 -18.39
N ASP A 80 9.39 -16.26 -18.28
CA ASP A 80 10.08 -15.98 -17.03
C ASP A 80 10.14 -14.49 -16.76
N GLN A 81 10.26 -14.15 -15.48
CA GLN A 81 10.44 -12.77 -15.05
C GLN A 81 11.77 -12.21 -15.52
N VAL A 82 11.76 -11.03 -16.14
CA VAL A 82 12.94 -10.28 -16.55
C VAL A 82 13.30 -9.23 -15.49
N LEU A 83 14.54 -9.24 -15.02
CA LEU A 83 15.11 -8.20 -14.15
C LEU A 83 16.21 -7.48 -14.91
N TYR A 84 16.11 -6.16 -15.05
CA TYR A 84 17.05 -5.38 -15.83
C TYR A 84 17.33 -4.01 -15.21
N HIS A 85 18.47 -3.46 -15.56
CA HIS A 85 18.84 -2.08 -15.30
C HIS A 85 19.58 -1.48 -16.49
N PHE A 86 19.87 -0.18 -16.44
CA PHE A 86 20.67 0.47 -17.47
C PHE A 86 22.06 0.80 -16.92
N LYS A 87 23.06 0.72 -17.80
CA LYS A 87 24.40 1.20 -17.53
C LYS A 87 24.71 2.34 -18.51
N VAL A 88 25.07 3.48 -17.96
CA VAL A 88 25.38 4.71 -18.71
C VAL A 88 26.87 4.99 -18.56
N VAL A 89 27.53 5.25 -19.67
CA VAL A 89 28.99 5.42 -19.74
C VAL A 89 29.32 6.74 -20.44
N SER A 90 30.27 7.47 -19.85
CA SER A 90 31.00 8.57 -20.49
C SER A 90 32.51 8.38 -20.31
N GLU A 91 33.34 9.17 -21.00
CA GLU A 91 34.80 9.04 -20.95
C GLU A 91 35.41 8.88 -19.54
N GLN A 92 34.81 9.49 -18.54
CA GLN A 92 35.36 9.55 -17.17
C GLN A 92 34.42 9.02 -16.09
N ASP A 93 33.22 8.55 -16.46
CA ASP A 93 32.19 8.20 -15.48
C ASP A 93 31.34 7.02 -15.96
N VAL A 94 30.95 6.18 -15.01
CA VAL A 94 30.00 5.10 -15.20
C VAL A 94 28.91 5.21 -14.15
N CYS A 95 27.67 5.07 -14.57
CA CYS A 95 26.51 5.14 -13.68
C CYS A 95 25.54 4.01 -14.02
N LEU A 96 25.07 3.29 -13.04
CA LEU A 96 23.94 2.39 -13.17
C LEU A 96 22.64 3.14 -12.92
N TYR A 97 21.56 2.71 -13.54
CA TYR A 97 20.23 3.29 -13.37
C TYR A 97 19.20 2.18 -13.19
N ASN A 98 18.53 2.16 -12.06
CA ASN A 98 17.47 1.23 -11.71
C ASN A 98 16.25 1.97 -11.12
N ARG A 99 15.30 1.28 -10.48
CA ARG A 99 14.08 1.89 -9.91
C ARG A 99 14.34 2.95 -8.84
N LEU A 100 15.52 2.95 -8.22
CA LEU A 100 15.92 4.01 -7.28
C LEU A 100 16.51 5.24 -7.99
N GLY A 101 16.72 5.16 -9.30
CA GLY A 101 17.42 6.19 -10.08
C GLY A 101 18.90 5.91 -10.24
N PRO A 102 19.76 6.96 -10.45
CA PRO A 102 21.17 6.83 -10.65
C PRO A 102 21.88 6.24 -9.42
N THR A 103 22.70 5.20 -9.60
CA THR A 103 23.44 4.54 -8.53
C THR A 103 24.84 4.13 -9.00
N GLN A 104 25.75 3.90 -8.06
CA GLN A 104 27.08 3.33 -8.32
C GLN A 104 27.10 1.81 -8.07
N ASP A 105 26.24 1.34 -7.18
CA ASP A 105 26.19 -0.04 -6.73
C ASP A 105 24.93 -0.72 -7.30
N GLY A 106 25.13 -1.70 -8.18
CA GLY A 106 24.04 -2.52 -8.69
C GLY A 106 23.50 -3.46 -7.60
N GLN A 107 22.27 -3.22 -7.17
CA GLN A 107 21.54 -4.10 -6.26
C GLN A 107 20.35 -4.70 -7.01
N PRO A 108 20.37 -6.00 -7.36
CA PRO A 108 19.34 -6.62 -8.19
C PRO A 108 17.91 -6.50 -7.65
N CYS A 109 17.73 -6.33 -6.32
CA CYS A 109 16.42 -6.12 -5.74
C CYS A 109 15.76 -4.79 -6.16
N PHE A 110 16.52 -3.85 -6.70
CA PHE A 110 16.04 -2.58 -7.23
C PHE A 110 16.01 -2.52 -8.76
N ASP A 111 16.37 -3.58 -9.45
CA ASP A 111 16.26 -3.62 -10.90
C ASP A 111 14.80 -3.45 -11.36
N PHE A 112 14.61 -2.89 -12.55
CA PHE A 112 13.32 -2.88 -13.21
C PHE A 112 12.84 -4.31 -13.43
N LYS A 113 11.53 -4.52 -13.42
CA LYS A 113 10.95 -5.83 -13.45
C LYS A 113 9.86 -5.94 -14.50
N ILE A 114 9.95 -6.93 -15.37
CA ILE A 114 8.86 -7.35 -16.25
C ILE A 114 8.37 -8.70 -15.77
N THR A 115 7.06 -8.83 -15.57
CA THR A 115 6.42 -10.12 -15.28
C THR A 115 5.43 -10.40 -16.41
N PRO A 116 5.82 -11.19 -17.43
CA PRO A 116 4.96 -11.46 -18.58
C PRO A 116 3.64 -12.11 -18.15
N GLY A 117 2.54 -11.70 -18.79
CA GLY A 117 1.19 -12.18 -18.46
C GLY A 117 0.58 -11.60 -17.17
N PHE A 118 1.29 -10.68 -16.49
CA PHE A 118 0.69 -9.94 -15.36
C PHE A 118 0.04 -8.65 -15.86
N HIS A 119 -1.27 -8.54 -15.67
CA HIS A 119 -2.04 -7.35 -16.02
C HIS A 119 -2.75 -6.77 -14.81
N THR A 120 -2.58 -5.48 -14.58
CA THR A 120 -3.37 -4.75 -13.60
C THR A 120 -4.82 -4.73 -14.06
N PRO A 121 -5.78 -5.15 -13.19
CA PRO A 121 -7.19 -5.10 -13.55
C PRO A 121 -7.62 -3.70 -14.02
N GLU A 122 -8.39 -3.63 -15.12
CA GLU A 122 -8.79 -2.35 -15.73
C GLU A 122 -9.51 -1.42 -14.75
N TRP A 123 -10.29 -1.98 -13.81
CA TRP A 123 -10.96 -1.18 -12.79
C TRP A 123 -9.99 -0.47 -11.83
N ALA A 124 -8.77 -0.98 -11.65
CA ALA A 124 -7.77 -0.39 -10.75
C ALA A 124 -6.98 0.75 -11.41
N LYS A 125 -6.92 0.76 -12.75
CA LYS A 125 -6.19 1.77 -13.52
C LYS A 125 -6.89 3.13 -13.41
N GLY A 126 -6.30 4.06 -12.67
CA GLY A 126 -6.86 5.38 -12.43
C GLY A 126 -8.04 5.45 -11.46
N ALA A 127 -8.34 4.37 -10.74
CA ALA A 127 -9.44 4.33 -9.77
C ALA A 127 -9.25 5.35 -8.62
N VAL A 128 -10.33 6.02 -8.26
CA VAL A 128 -10.38 6.86 -7.06
C VAL A 128 -10.56 5.95 -5.85
N MET A 129 -9.52 5.87 -5.03
CA MET A 129 -9.52 5.05 -3.80
C MET A 129 -9.69 5.93 -2.57
N TYR A 130 -10.47 5.47 -1.59
CA TYR A 130 -10.67 6.13 -0.31
C TYR A 130 -10.24 5.21 0.82
N GLN A 131 -9.13 5.57 1.48
CA GLN A 131 -8.62 4.81 2.62
C GLN A 131 -9.37 5.20 3.90
N ILE A 132 -9.79 4.20 4.68
CA ILE A 132 -10.52 4.38 5.93
C ILE A 132 -9.74 3.77 7.09
N PHE A 133 -9.36 4.61 8.06
CA PHE A 133 -8.98 4.17 9.39
C PHE A 133 -10.27 4.02 10.21
N VAL A 134 -10.74 2.79 10.37
CA VAL A 134 -12.11 2.47 10.80
C VAL A 134 -12.46 3.14 12.14
N ASP A 135 -11.63 2.98 13.18
CA ASP A 135 -11.83 3.59 14.51
C ASP A 135 -12.07 5.10 14.47
N ARG A 136 -11.60 5.79 13.41
CA ARG A 136 -11.61 7.26 13.29
C ARG A 136 -12.54 7.79 12.22
N PHE A 137 -13.41 6.95 11.66
CA PHE A 137 -14.25 7.34 10.54
C PHE A 137 -15.67 7.71 10.93
N CYS A 138 -16.41 6.79 11.47
CA CYS A 138 -17.79 7.00 11.92
C CYS A 138 -18.20 5.89 12.88
N ASN A 139 -18.77 6.26 14.02
CA ASN A 139 -19.41 5.32 14.94
C ASN A 139 -20.87 5.12 14.51
N GLY A 140 -21.23 3.89 14.15
CA GLY A 140 -22.58 3.51 13.73
C GLY A 140 -23.31 2.67 14.77
N ASP A 141 -22.58 1.97 15.65
CA ASP A 141 -23.13 1.13 16.72
C ASP A 141 -22.33 1.29 18.02
N GLU A 142 -22.78 2.19 18.90
CA GLU A 142 -22.11 2.41 20.20
C GLU A 142 -22.06 1.17 21.10
N SER A 143 -22.83 0.12 20.81
CA SER A 143 -22.85 -1.10 21.63
C SER A 143 -21.59 -1.97 21.47
N ASN A 144 -20.87 -1.79 20.35
CA ASN A 144 -19.62 -2.50 20.08
C ASN A 144 -18.36 -1.73 20.53
N ASP A 145 -18.50 -0.47 20.97
CA ASP A 145 -17.37 0.37 21.40
C ASP A 145 -16.49 -0.31 22.43
N VAL A 146 -15.17 -0.17 22.28
CA VAL A 146 -14.23 -0.51 23.36
C VAL A 146 -14.51 0.37 24.59
N GLU A 147 -14.78 -0.24 25.72
CA GLU A 147 -15.03 0.50 26.97
C GLU A 147 -13.71 0.93 27.64
N SER A 148 -13.75 2.06 28.35
CA SER A 148 -12.61 2.42 29.20
C SER A 148 -12.34 1.34 30.24
N TYR A 149 -11.09 0.90 30.34
CA TYR A 149 -10.63 -0.17 31.24
C TYR A 149 -11.12 -1.58 30.85
N GLU A 150 -11.48 -1.80 29.60
CA GLU A 150 -11.91 -3.10 29.13
C GLU A 150 -10.75 -4.11 29.17
N TYR A 151 -9.55 -3.67 28.82
CA TYR A 151 -8.30 -4.46 28.91
C TYR A 151 -7.09 -3.54 29.02
N VAL A 152 -5.90 -4.14 29.17
CA VAL A 152 -4.61 -3.46 29.18
C VAL A 152 -3.90 -3.67 27.85
N TYR A 153 -3.51 -2.56 27.21
CA TYR A 153 -2.69 -2.57 26.01
C TYR A 153 -1.45 -1.68 26.22
N ILE A 154 -0.25 -2.20 25.86
CA ILE A 154 1.05 -1.54 26.09
C ILE A 154 1.20 -1.03 27.54
N GLY A 155 0.85 -1.91 28.52
CA GLY A 155 1.03 -1.66 29.95
C GLY A 155 0.07 -0.60 30.55
N ARG A 156 -0.99 -0.20 29.83
CA ARG A 156 -2.01 0.75 30.30
C ARG A 156 -3.41 0.29 29.92
N PRO A 157 -4.42 0.51 30.78
CA PRO A 157 -5.79 0.27 30.40
C PRO A 157 -6.22 1.14 29.21
N VAL A 158 -6.94 0.53 28.28
CA VAL A 158 -7.53 1.22 27.13
C VAL A 158 -8.55 2.26 27.55
N GLN A 159 -8.82 3.23 26.67
CA GLN A 159 -9.72 4.35 26.95
C GLN A 159 -10.69 4.57 25.78
N ARG A 160 -11.98 4.65 26.07
CA ARG A 160 -12.98 5.17 25.15
C ARG A 160 -12.87 6.69 25.04
N VAL A 161 -12.89 7.21 23.83
CA VAL A 161 -12.90 8.65 23.53
C VAL A 161 -14.32 9.07 23.18
N THR A 162 -14.86 10.02 23.91
CA THR A 162 -16.20 10.56 23.64
C THR A 162 -16.19 11.91 22.90
N GLU A 163 -15.06 12.61 22.93
CA GLU A 163 -14.86 13.89 22.23
C GLU A 163 -14.06 13.67 20.95
N TRP A 164 -14.74 13.53 19.82
CA TRP A 164 -14.12 13.23 18.53
C TRP A 164 -13.18 14.33 18.02
N ASP A 165 -13.40 15.59 18.39
CA ASP A 165 -12.61 16.77 17.95
C ASP A 165 -11.34 16.98 18.79
N ARG A 166 -11.09 16.17 19.82
CA ARG A 166 -9.87 16.32 20.62
C ARG A 166 -8.61 16.00 19.80
N TYR A 167 -7.50 16.63 20.17
CA TYR A 167 -6.20 16.25 19.60
C TYR A 167 -5.79 14.84 20.03
N PRO A 168 -5.18 14.04 19.11
CA PRO A 168 -4.64 12.73 19.47
C PRO A 168 -3.64 12.79 20.61
N ALA A 169 -3.63 11.78 21.47
CA ALA A 169 -2.64 11.64 22.55
C ALA A 169 -1.27 11.21 21.99
N ALA A 170 -0.20 11.43 22.75
CA ALA A 170 1.17 11.07 22.35
C ALA A 170 1.34 9.56 22.10
N MET A 171 0.58 8.70 22.81
CA MET A 171 0.50 7.24 22.63
C MET A 171 -0.97 6.87 22.45
N ASP A 172 -1.47 7.13 21.28
CA ASP A 172 -2.91 7.11 20.98
C ASP A 172 -3.44 5.70 20.59
N VAL A 173 -2.58 4.70 20.54
CA VAL A 173 -2.90 3.34 20.07
C VAL A 173 -3.91 2.58 20.95
N GLY A 174 -4.05 2.96 22.21
CA GLY A 174 -5.03 2.43 23.17
C GLY A 174 -6.22 3.34 23.44
N TYR A 175 -6.45 4.36 22.60
CA TYR A 175 -7.59 5.29 22.69
C TYR A 175 -8.53 5.03 21.52
N PHE A 176 -9.76 4.63 21.82
CA PHE A 176 -10.74 4.19 20.83
C PHE A 176 -11.84 5.24 20.67
N TYR A 177 -12.10 5.64 19.44
CA TYR A 177 -13.15 6.61 19.09
C TYR A 177 -14.45 5.92 18.71
N GLY A 178 -14.42 4.58 18.51
CA GLY A 178 -15.61 3.78 18.27
C GLY A 178 -16.10 3.81 16.83
N GLY A 179 -15.28 4.23 15.86
CA GLY A 179 -15.62 4.02 14.45
C GLY A 179 -15.67 2.54 14.13
N ASP A 180 -16.66 2.13 13.30
CA ASP A 180 -16.98 0.73 13.06
C ASP A 180 -17.52 0.46 11.63
N LEU A 181 -17.81 -0.81 11.33
CA LEU A 181 -18.33 -1.21 10.03
C LEU A 181 -19.75 -0.70 9.77
N GLN A 182 -20.57 -0.54 10.82
CA GLN A 182 -21.89 0.05 10.69
C GLN A 182 -21.79 1.53 10.30
N GLY A 183 -20.84 2.27 10.89
CA GLY A 183 -20.57 3.67 10.52
C GLY A 183 -20.08 3.80 9.07
N ILE A 184 -19.28 2.84 8.57
CA ILE A 184 -18.93 2.79 7.13
C ILE A 184 -20.19 2.58 6.30
N TRP A 185 -21.04 1.63 6.69
CA TRP A 185 -22.32 1.36 6.00
C TRP A 185 -23.17 2.62 5.88
N ASP A 186 -23.34 3.33 6.99
CA ASP A 186 -24.16 4.55 7.06
C ASP A 186 -23.60 5.69 6.19
N LYS A 187 -22.30 5.63 5.86
CA LYS A 187 -21.60 6.63 5.03
C LYS A 187 -21.40 6.21 3.58
N LEU A 188 -21.89 5.05 3.13
CA LEU A 188 -21.68 4.59 1.76
C LEU A 188 -22.20 5.56 0.70
N ASP A 189 -23.34 6.24 0.94
CA ASP A 189 -23.86 7.25 0.02
C ASP A 189 -22.97 8.49 -0.08
N TYR A 190 -22.37 8.90 1.05
CA TYR A 190 -21.37 9.97 1.07
C TYR A 190 -20.12 9.58 0.28
N ILE A 191 -19.57 8.40 0.53
CA ILE A 191 -18.39 7.88 -0.15
C ILE A 191 -18.64 7.79 -1.67
N LYS A 192 -19.80 7.25 -2.07
CA LYS A 192 -20.18 7.15 -3.48
C LYS A 192 -20.32 8.51 -4.16
N LYS A 193 -20.86 9.53 -3.48
CA LYS A 193 -20.97 10.90 -4.00
C LYS A 193 -19.62 11.58 -4.22
N LEU A 194 -18.58 11.16 -3.52
CA LEU A 194 -17.20 11.63 -3.75
C LEU A 194 -16.58 11.06 -5.03
N GLY A 195 -17.25 10.13 -5.72
CA GLY A 195 -16.71 9.47 -6.90
C GLY A 195 -15.74 8.32 -6.59
N VAL A 196 -15.78 7.79 -5.38
CA VAL A 196 -14.93 6.67 -4.96
C VAL A 196 -15.33 5.40 -5.71
N GLU A 197 -14.33 4.69 -6.22
CA GLU A 197 -14.45 3.44 -6.96
C GLU A 197 -13.94 2.25 -6.15
N ALA A 198 -13.03 2.47 -5.20
CA ALA A 198 -12.55 1.44 -4.28
C ALA A 198 -12.39 1.99 -2.86
N ILE A 199 -12.93 1.27 -1.87
CA ILE A 199 -12.72 1.55 -0.45
C ILE A 199 -11.56 0.68 0.02
N TYR A 200 -10.52 1.33 0.55
CA TYR A 200 -9.36 0.66 1.17
C TYR A 200 -9.55 0.71 2.69
N LEU A 201 -9.80 -0.43 3.32
CA LEU A 201 -9.96 -0.52 4.76
C LEU A 201 -8.62 -0.82 5.41
N ASN A 202 -8.17 0.04 6.35
CA ASN A 202 -7.13 -0.35 7.30
C ASN A 202 -7.57 -1.64 8.01
N PRO A 203 -6.65 -2.41 8.63
CA PRO A 203 -6.99 -3.72 9.17
C PRO A 203 -8.25 -3.71 10.04
N VAL A 204 -9.10 -4.73 9.85
CA VAL A 204 -10.38 -4.88 10.56
C VAL A 204 -10.43 -6.15 11.40
N PHE A 205 -9.36 -6.91 11.43
CA PHE A 205 -9.23 -8.19 12.09
C PHE A 205 -9.05 -8.04 13.61
N VAL A 206 -9.26 -9.14 14.37
CA VAL A 206 -9.13 -9.14 15.83
C VAL A 206 -7.74 -8.67 16.26
N SER A 207 -7.70 -7.56 16.98
CA SER A 207 -6.46 -6.92 17.42
C SER A 207 -6.69 -6.00 18.62
N PRO A 208 -5.71 -5.87 19.54
CA PRO A 208 -5.85 -5.07 20.75
C PRO A 208 -5.65 -3.56 20.52
N SER A 209 -5.16 -3.11 19.38
CA SER A 209 -4.97 -1.69 19.09
C SER A 209 -6.14 -1.10 18.30
N ASN A 210 -6.23 0.23 18.29
CA ASN A 210 -7.19 0.94 17.44
C ASN A 210 -6.86 0.87 15.94
N HIS A 211 -5.57 0.69 15.58
CA HIS A 211 -5.10 0.60 14.20
C HIS A 211 -5.12 -0.82 13.62
N LYS A 212 -5.22 -1.85 14.46
CA LYS A 212 -5.36 -3.27 14.11
C LYS A 212 -4.20 -3.91 13.35
N TYR A 213 -3.04 -3.23 13.15
CA TYR A 213 -1.86 -3.81 12.49
C TYR A 213 -1.14 -4.87 13.35
N ASP A 214 -1.39 -4.94 14.66
CA ASP A 214 -0.92 -5.97 15.58
C ASP A 214 -1.96 -7.09 15.70
N CYS A 215 -2.38 -7.62 14.55
CA CYS A 215 -3.42 -8.62 14.41
C CYS A 215 -3.11 -9.88 15.20
N GLN A 216 -4.11 -10.38 15.92
CA GLN A 216 -4.07 -11.64 16.70
C GLN A 216 -4.76 -12.79 15.96
N ASP A 217 -5.73 -12.49 15.12
CA ASP A 217 -6.51 -13.46 14.37
C ASP A 217 -6.93 -12.83 13.02
N TYR A 218 -6.38 -13.35 11.93
CA TYR A 218 -6.71 -12.92 10.56
C TYR A 218 -7.95 -13.64 9.97
N GLU A 219 -8.50 -14.63 10.68
CA GLU A 219 -9.64 -15.40 10.19
C GLU A 219 -10.98 -14.73 10.53
N HIS A 220 -10.98 -13.78 11.50
CA HIS A 220 -12.20 -13.16 12.01
C HIS A 220 -12.10 -11.63 12.07
N ILE A 221 -13.25 -10.99 11.82
CA ILE A 221 -13.43 -9.55 12.03
C ILE A 221 -13.48 -9.25 13.54
N ASP A 222 -12.82 -8.18 13.97
CA ASP A 222 -12.87 -7.74 15.36
C ASP A 222 -14.30 -7.34 15.75
N PRO A 223 -14.89 -7.97 16.79
CA PRO A 223 -16.24 -7.66 17.21
C PRO A 223 -16.46 -6.19 17.64
N HIS A 224 -15.40 -5.47 18.04
CA HIS A 224 -15.48 -4.03 18.32
C HIS A 224 -15.61 -3.17 17.05
N PHE A 225 -15.35 -3.73 15.89
CA PHE A 225 -15.71 -3.12 14.61
C PHE A 225 -16.97 -3.76 13.99
N GLY A 226 -17.36 -4.94 14.49
CA GLY A 226 -18.45 -5.75 14.00
C GLY A 226 -19.70 -5.69 14.89
N ARG A 227 -20.15 -6.85 15.33
CA ARG A 227 -21.32 -7.01 16.22
C ARG A 227 -20.97 -7.79 17.47
N ILE A 228 -21.31 -7.23 18.63
CA ILE A 228 -21.23 -7.90 19.93
C ILE A 228 -22.64 -8.39 20.32
N VAL A 229 -22.89 -9.68 20.20
CA VAL A 229 -24.15 -10.33 20.57
C VAL A 229 -24.08 -11.02 21.92
N LYS A 230 -22.88 -11.30 22.41
CA LYS A 230 -22.61 -11.84 23.73
C LYS A 230 -21.66 -10.90 24.45
N ASP A 231 -22.14 -10.32 25.52
CA ASP A 231 -21.42 -9.33 26.33
C ASP A 231 -21.47 -9.72 27.82
N GLY A 232 -20.49 -9.24 28.59
CA GLY A 232 -20.40 -9.48 30.03
C GLY A 232 -18.97 -9.70 30.51
N GLY A 233 -18.82 -9.81 31.80
CA GLY A 233 -17.52 -9.94 32.45
C GLY A 233 -17.05 -8.62 33.10
N THR A 234 -15.95 -8.70 33.82
CA THR A 234 -15.36 -7.59 34.57
C THR A 234 -14.41 -6.76 33.73
N LEU A 235 -14.32 -5.48 34.02
CA LEU A 235 -13.30 -4.55 33.52
C LEU A 235 -12.03 -4.69 34.36
N VAL A 236 -10.87 -4.31 33.81
CA VAL A 236 -9.62 -4.25 34.60
C VAL A 236 -9.64 -3.01 35.50
N ASP A 237 -8.82 -3.03 36.57
CA ASP A 237 -8.65 -1.88 37.43
C ASP A 237 -8.10 -0.67 36.67
N LYS A 238 -8.48 0.55 37.10
CA LYS A 238 -8.01 1.82 36.52
C LYS A 238 -6.49 1.93 36.40
N ASN A 239 -5.75 1.27 37.31
CA ASN A 239 -4.30 1.21 37.31
C ASN A 239 -3.79 -0.19 36.96
N GLY A 240 -4.64 -1.02 36.35
CA GLY A 240 -4.28 -2.38 35.94
C GLY A 240 -3.09 -2.36 34.96
N THR A 241 -2.23 -3.37 35.08
CA THR A 241 -1.04 -3.50 34.24
C THR A 241 -1.01 -4.83 33.48
N ASP A 242 -2.03 -5.67 33.67
CA ASP A 242 -2.17 -6.95 32.98
C ASP A 242 -3.66 -7.29 32.73
N ASN A 243 -3.89 -8.33 31.91
CA ASN A 243 -5.21 -8.73 31.43
C ASN A 243 -5.80 -9.95 32.20
N ARG A 244 -5.30 -10.29 33.40
CA ARG A 244 -5.81 -11.45 34.16
C ARG A 244 -7.28 -11.30 34.57
N GLN A 245 -7.78 -10.08 34.63
CA GLN A 245 -9.17 -9.75 34.99
C GLN A 245 -9.95 -9.14 33.82
N ALA A 246 -9.44 -9.17 32.60
CA ALA A 246 -10.08 -8.61 31.40
C ALA A 246 -11.17 -9.56 30.87
N GLU A 247 -12.10 -10.02 31.73
CA GLU A 247 -13.12 -10.99 31.33
C GLU A 247 -14.05 -10.43 30.25
N ARG A 248 -14.38 -9.14 30.32
CA ARG A 248 -15.22 -8.48 29.33
C ARG A 248 -14.56 -8.49 27.95
N TYR A 249 -13.30 -8.12 27.85
CA TYR A 249 -12.55 -8.18 26.59
C TYR A 249 -12.53 -9.61 26.02
N VAL A 250 -12.23 -10.60 26.85
CA VAL A 250 -12.22 -12.00 26.40
C VAL A 250 -13.61 -12.42 25.89
N THR A 251 -14.67 -12.03 26.61
CA THR A 251 -16.04 -12.35 26.19
C THR A 251 -16.39 -11.68 24.88
N ARG A 252 -16.07 -10.39 24.72
CA ARG A 252 -16.42 -9.58 23.54
C ARG A 252 -15.57 -9.96 22.32
N ALA A 253 -14.26 -10.09 22.48
CA ALA A 253 -13.32 -10.31 21.37
C ALA A 253 -13.16 -11.78 20.95
N ALA A 254 -13.45 -12.76 21.84
CA ALA A 254 -13.18 -14.17 21.57
C ALA A 254 -14.41 -15.08 21.61
N ALA A 255 -15.60 -14.59 21.99
CA ALA A 255 -16.79 -15.42 21.92
C ALA A 255 -17.14 -15.73 20.46
N ARG A 256 -17.31 -17.01 20.16
CA ARG A 256 -17.60 -17.50 18.81
C ARG A 256 -18.83 -16.80 18.20
N GLU A 257 -19.86 -16.56 19.00
CA GLU A 257 -21.09 -15.89 18.57
C GLU A 257 -20.83 -14.47 18.07
N ASN A 258 -19.87 -13.76 18.68
CA ASN A 258 -19.48 -12.41 18.30
C ASN A 258 -18.63 -12.42 17.02
N LEU A 259 -17.68 -13.36 16.91
CA LEU A 259 -16.86 -13.54 15.72
C LEU A 259 -17.75 -13.83 14.50
N GLU A 260 -18.63 -14.85 14.60
CA GLU A 260 -19.56 -15.23 13.52
C GLU A 260 -20.52 -14.08 13.14
N ALA A 261 -21.01 -13.30 14.10
CA ALA A 261 -21.90 -12.16 13.84
C ALA A 261 -21.15 -11.00 13.16
N SER A 262 -19.89 -10.80 13.49
CA SER A 262 -19.03 -9.77 12.90
C SER A 262 -18.62 -10.11 11.48
N ASP A 263 -18.26 -11.36 11.22
CA ASP A 263 -17.97 -11.87 9.88
C ASP A 263 -19.19 -11.75 8.96
N ALA A 264 -20.39 -12.07 9.46
CA ALA A 264 -21.63 -11.93 8.73
C ALA A 264 -21.91 -10.47 8.35
N LEU A 265 -21.76 -9.52 9.31
CA LEU A 265 -21.91 -8.08 9.03
C LEU A 265 -20.92 -7.62 7.95
N PHE A 266 -19.68 -8.06 8.05
CA PHE A 266 -18.66 -7.69 7.07
C PHE A 266 -19.00 -8.21 5.67
N ALA A 267 -19.43 -9.46 5.56
CA ALA A 267 -19.88 -10.03 4.28
C ALA A 267 -21.03 -9.21 3.68
N GLU A 268 -22.05 -8.89 4.48
CA GLU A 268 -23.19 -8.05 4.08
C GLU A 268 -22.71 -6.65 3.62
N LEU A 269 -21.76 -6.03 4.32
CA LEU A 269 -21.20 -4.73 3.97
C LEU A 269 -20.46 -4.78 2.61
N VAL A 270 -19.66 -5.82 2.39
CA VAL A 270 -18.94 -6.01 1.12
C VAL A 270 -19.92 -6.18 -0.04
N GLU A 271 -20.99 -6.98 0.14
CA GLU A 271 -22.04 -7.12 -0.86
C GLU A 271 -22.72 -5.78 -1.18
N GLU A 272 -23.03 -4.98 -0.16
CA GLU A 272 -23.65 -3.66 -0.34
C GLU A 272 -22.70 -2.66 -1.04
N ILE A 273 -21.41 -2.68 -0.74
CA ILE A 273 -20.40 -1.88 -1.44
C ILE A 273 -20.34 -2.29 -2.92
N HIS A 274 -20.29 -3.59 -3.20
CA HIS A 274 -20.26 -4.11 -4.56
C HIS A 274 -21.57 -3.77 -5.32
N ARG A 275 -22.73 -3.84 -4.68
CA ARG A 275 -24.03 -3.45 -5.27
C ARG A 275 -24.04 -1.98 -5.71
N ARG A 276 -23.29 -1.11 -5.01
CA ARG A 276 -23.09 0.30 -5.39
C ARG A 276 -22.02 0.49 -6.48
N GLY A 277 -21.42 -0.58 -6.99
CA GLY A 277 -20.40 -0.56 -8.04
C GLY A 277 -19.03 -0.09 -7.53
N MET A 278 -18.76 -0.18 -6.22
CA MET A 278 -17.44 0.07 -5.62
C MET A 278 -16.75 -1.25 -5.30
N LYS A 279 -15.42 -1.23 -5.15
CA LYS A 279 -14.58 -2.35 -4.74
C LYS A 279 -14.15 -2.20 -3.28
N VAL A 280 -13.71 -3.30 -2.67
CA VAL A 280 -13.13 -3.31 -1.32
C VAL A 280 -11.73 -3.88 -1.38
N ILE A 281 -10.79 -3.21 -0.71
CA ILE A 281 -9.42 -3.66 -0.49
C ILE A 281 -9.24 -3.73 1.02
N LEU A 282 -8.72 -4.85 1.51
CA LEU A 282 -8.35 -5.03 2.92
C LEU A 282 -6.85 -4.88 3.08
N ASP A 283 -6.46 -4.16 4.12
CA ASP A 283 -5.09 -4.09 4.63
C ASP A 283 -4.89 -5.14 5.75
N GLY A 284 -3.64 -5.59 5.93
CA GLY A 284 -3.32 -6.59 6.94
C GLY A 284 -1.83 -6.79 7.19
#